data_3fbda2c5fcaebf5c66915e4aa48e2c38
#
_entry.id   3fbda2c5fcaebf5c66915e4aa48e2c38
#
_cell.length_a   1.000
_cell.length_b   1.000
_cell.length_c   1.000
_cell.angle_alpha   90.00
_cell.angle_beta   90.00
_cell.angle_gamma   90.00
#
_symmetry.space_group_name_H-M   'P 1'
#
loop_
_entity.id
_entity.type
_entity.pdbx_description
1 polymer ?
#
loop_
_entity_poly.entity_id
_entity_poly.type
_entity_poly.pdbx_seq_one_letter_code
_entity_poly.pdbx_strand_id
1 'polypeptide(L)'
;MKKKKKLIAVSGGFDPVHVGHVRMIQAAAKLGDVIVICNSDPWLKRKKGYSFMSFRERSEILKAFKGVKDVIEAKDDDGTVCETLAEIQPDVFANGGDRYSDNTPEIQTCKKYAIEMLWGVGGGKIQSSSDLVANMKQVGIKNG
;
A
#
# COMPACT_ATOMS: atom_id res chain seq x y z
N MET A 1 15.02 -16.87 -24.58
CA MET A 1 13.66 -16.48 -24.20
C MET A 1 13.68 -15.63 -22.95
N LYS A 2 13.12 -14.44 -23.02
CA LYS A 2 13.07 -13.57 -21.84
C LYS A 2 11.96 -14.06 -20.92
N LYS A 3 12.28 -14.21 -19.64
CA LYS A 3 11.25 -14.48 -18.63
C LYS A 3 10.36 -13.25 -18.48
N LYS A 4 9.06 -13.48 -18.41
CA LYS A 4 8.11 -12.43 -18.09
C LYS A 4 8.40 -11.91 -16.68
N LYS A 5 8.44 -10.59 -16.51
CA LYS A 5 8.59 -10.00 -15.18
C LYS A 5 7.40 -10.35 -14.31
N LYS A 6 7.67 -10.62 -13.04
CA LYS A 6 6.62 -10.82 -12.06
C LYS A 6 5.87 -9.52 -11.83
N LEU A 7 4.59 -9.63 -11.53
CA LEU A 7 3.76 -8.51 -11.13
C LEU A 7 3.66 -8.52 -9.61
N ILE A 8 4.09 -7.43 -8.98
CA ILE A 8 4.16 -7.30 -7.53
C ILE A 8 3.11 -6.28 -7.09
N ALA A 9 2.18 -6.68 -6.25
CA ALA A 9 1.22 -5.75 -5.67
C ALA A 9 1.69 -5.31 -4.30
N VAL A 10 1.55 -4.03 -4.02
CA VAL A 10 1.66 -3.46 -2.67
C VAL A 10 0.38 -2.69 -2.39
N SER A 11 0.00 -2.58 -1.14
CA SER A 11 -1.24 -1.86 -0.79
C SER A 11 -1.03 -0.95 0.40
N GLY A 12 -1.86 0.07 0.51
CA GLY A 12 -1.84 0.97 1.65
C GLY A 12 -2.65 2.21 1.42
N GLY A 13 -2.76 3.03 2.46
CA GLY A 13 -3.43 4.33 2.39
C GLY A 13 -2.56 5.40 1.75
N PHE A 14 -1.26 5.39 2.05
CA PHE A 14 -0.31 6.38 1.53
C PHE A 14 -0.77 7.81 1.80
N ASP A 15 -1.23 8.07 2.99
CA ASP A 15 -1.90 9.33 3.33
C ASP A 15 -1.33 9.97 4.60
N PRO A 16 -0.19 10.68 4.50
CA PRO A 16 0.61 10.93 3.32
C PRO A 16 1.61 9.82 3.00
N VAL A 17 2.20 9.90 1.81
CA VAL A 17 3.34 9.07 1.43
C VAL A 17 4.56 9.49 2.25
N HIS A 18 5.34 8.53 2.72
CA HIS A 18 6.55 8.82 3.49
C HIS A 18 7.70 7.88 3.08
N VAL A 19 8.88 8.07 3.70
CA VAL A 19 10.09 7.34 3.31
C VAL A 19 9.95 5.83 3.45
N GLY A 20 9.17 5.35 4.43
CA GLY A 20 8.90 3.93 4.57
C GLY A 20 8.21 3.35 3.34
N HIS A 21 7.27 4.10 2.77
CA HIS A 21 6.61 3.70 1.52
C HIS A 21 7.59 3.65 0.35
N VAL A 22 8.48 4.65 0.25
CA VAL A 22 9.51 4.67 -0.79
C VAL A 22 10.36 3.42 -0.72
N ARG A 23 10.84 3.07 0.47
CA ARG A 23 11.70 1.89 0.67
C ARG A 23 10.97 0.60 0.34
N MET A 24 9.71 0.47 0.74
CA MET A 24 8.90 -0.70 0.43
C MET A 24 8.72 -0.85 -1.07
N ILE A 25 8.37 0.23 -1.75
CA ILE A 25 8.13 0.20 -3.20
C ILE A 25 9.43 -0.08 -3.94
N GLN A 26 10.55 0.51 -3.52
CA GLN A 26 11.86 0.24 -4.13
C GLN A 26 12.26 -1.23 -3.98
N ALA A 27 12.03 -1.80 -2.80
CA ALA A 27 12.32 -3.21 -2.56
C ALA A 27 11.43 -4.11 -3.42
N ALA A 28 10.14 -3.80 -3.53
CA ALA A 28 9.22 -4.54 -4.38
C ALA A 28 9.62 -4.44 -5.86
N ALA A 29 10.09 -3.27 -6.29
CA ALA A 29 10.51 -3.04 -7.68
C ALA A 29 11.71 -3.89 -8.09
N LYS A 30 12.51 -4.35 -7.13
CA LYS A 30 13.60 -5.29 -7.40
C LYS A 30 13.09 -6.68 -7.76
N LEU A 31 11.86 -7.00 -7.41
CA LEU A 31 11.25 -8.31 -7.66
C LEU A 31 10.50 -8.36 -8.98
N GLY A 32 10.02 -7.22 -9.47
CA GLY A 32 9.26 -7.15 -10.71
C GLY A 32 8.58 -5.80 -10.89
N ASP A 33 7.58 -5.76 -11.74
CA ASP A 33 6.78 -4.56 -11.96
C ASP A 33 5.82 -4.36 -10.79
N VAL A 34 5.74 -3.13 -10.26
CA VAL A 34 4.93 -2.84 -9.08
C VAL A 34 3.59 -2.23 -9.49
N ILE A 35 2.51 -2.82 -8.98
CA ILE A 35 1.17 -2.23 -9.00
C ILE A 35 0.88 -1.80 -7.56
N VAL A 36 0.54 -0.53 -7.37
CA VAL A 36 0.15 -0.03 -6.06
C VAL A 36 -1.37 -0.06 -5.94
N ILE A 37 -1.87 -0.78 -4.96
CA ILE A 37 -3.30 -0.78 -4.61
C ILE A 37 -3.48 0.27 -3.53
N CYS A 38 -4.02 1.43 -3.92
CA CYS A 38 -4.15 2.58 -3.05
C CYS A 38 -5.57 2.64 -2.48
N ASN A 39 -5.69 2.68 -1.17
CA ASN A 39 -7.00 2.72 -0.53
C ASN A 39 -7.79 3.97 -0.94
N SER A 40 -9.10 3.80 -1.02
CA SER A 40 -10.02 4.87 -1.42
C SER A 40 -10.13 5.94 -0.33
N ASP A 41 -10.60 7.13 -0.72
CA ASP A 41 -10.88 8.19 0.25
C ASP A 41 -11.96 7.78 1.27
N PRO A 42 -13.08 7.14 0.85
CA PRO A 42 -14.05 6.67 1.83
C PRO A 42 -13.46 5.68 2.84
N TRP A 43 -12.57 4.77 2.41
CA TRP A 43 -11.91 3.84 3.31
C TRP A 43 -11.09 4.58 4.37
N LEU A 44 -10.32 5.60 3.94
CA LEU A 44 -9.52 6.40 4.87
C LEU A 44 -10.41 7.12 5.89
N LYS A 45 -11.52 7.67 5.44
CA LYS A 45 -12.46 8.36 6.33
C LYS A 45 -13.05 7.40 7.36
N ARG A 46 -13.41 6.18 6.95
CA ARG A 46 -13.92 5.17 7.89
C ARG A 46 -12.84 4.75 8.89
N LYS A 47 -11.60 4.57 8.42
CA LYS A 47 -10.52 4.06 9.25
C LYS A 47 -9.94 5.12 10.18
N LYS A 48 -9.71 6.32 9.68
CA LYS A 48 -8.99 7.38 10.40
C LYS A 48 -9.85 8.59 10.73
N GLY A 49 -11.04 8.67 10.19
CA GLY A 49 -11.92 9.82 10.38
C GLY A 49 -11.68 10.95 9.37
N TYR A 50 -10.66 10.85 8.53
CA TYR A 50 -10.32 11.89 7.55
C TYR A 50 -9.51 11.30 6.41
N SER A 51 -9.47 12.04 5.31
CA SER A 51 -8.54 11.79 4.20
C SER A 51 -7.65 13.03 4.10
N PHE A 52 -6.36 12.88 4.36
CA PHE A 52 -5.39 13.99 4.34
C PHE A 52 -5.14 14.46 2.91
N MET A 53 -4.89 13.48 2.01
CA MET A 53 -4.72 13.75 0.58
C MET A 53 -5.72 12.92 -0.20
N SER A 54 -6.29 13.52 -1.26
CA SER A 54 -7.23 12.80 -2.10
C SER A 54 -6.56 11.62 -2.79
N PHE A 55 -7.35 10.64 -3.19
CA PHE A 55 -6.82 9.52 -3.99
C PHE A 55 -6.10 10.02 -5.23
N ARG A 56 -6.64 11.01 -5.90
CA ARG A 56 -6.03 11.59 -7.11
C ARG A 56 -4.61 12.06 -6.85
N GLU A 57 -4.39 12.82 -5.76
CA GLU A 57 -3.07 13.32 -5.41
C GLU A 57 -2.13 12.18 -5.03
N ARG A 58 -2.61 11.27 -4.20
CA ARG A 58 -1.81 10.12 -3.78
C ARG A 58 -1.38 9.26 -4.95
N SER A 59 -2.31 9.00 -5.88
CA SER A 59 -2.00 8.17 -7.05
C SER A 59 -1.00 8.87 -7.98
N GLU A 60 -1.11 10.17 -8.14
CA GLU A 60 -0.18 10.93 -8.97
C GLU A 60 1.24 10.86 -8.43
N ILE A 61 1.40 11.01 -7.11
CA ILE A 61 2.70 10.89 -6.44
C ILE A 61 3.26 9.47 -6.61
N LEU A 62 2.43 8.47 -6.36
CA LEU A 62 2.86 7.07 -6.42
C LEU A 62 3.25 6.64 -7.84
N LYS A 63 2.55 7.15 -8.84
CA LYS A 63 2.88 6.86 -10.25
C LYS A 63 4.24 7.41 -10.65
N ALA A 64 4.71 8.44 -9.96
CA ALA A 64 6.02 9.03 -10.23
C ALA A 64 7.18 8.21 -9.65
N PHE A 65 6.91 7.23 -8.81
CA PHE A 65 7.94 6.39 -8.22
C PHE A 65 8.51 5.44 -9.27
N LYS A 66 9.85 5.36 -9.30
CA LYS A 66 10.53 4.42 -10.19
C LYS A 66 10.11 2.99 -9.90
N GLY A 67 9.77 2.26 -10.94
CA GLY A 67 9.38 0.85 -10.82
C GLY A 67 7.87 0.63 -10.65
N VAL A 68 7.11 1.70 -10.43
CA VAL A 68 5.65 1.60 -10.35
C VAL A 68 5.07 1.61 -11.75
N LYS A 69 4.42 0.51 -12.11
CA LYS A 69 3.78 0.35 -13.41
C LYS A 69 2.41 1.02 -13.45
N ASP A 70 1.66 0.92 -12.36
CA ASP A 70 0.34 1.54 -12.26
C ASP A 70 -0.08 1.68 -10.80
N VAL A 71 -1.06 2.53 -10.58
CA VAL A 71 -1.70 2.72 -9.27
C VAL A 71 -3.19 2.53 -9.48
N ILE A 72 -3.78 1.65 -8.68
CA ILE A 72 -5.18 1.25 -8.79
C ILE A 72 -5.89 1.63 -7.49
N GLU A 73 -7.08 2.22 -7.61
CA GLU A 73 -7.91 2.47 -6.45
C GLU A 73 -8.49 1.15 -5.94
N ALA A 74 -8.30 0.89 -4.65
CA ALA A 74 -8.81 -0.32 -4.05
C ALA A 74 -10.34 -0.31 -4.03
N LYS A 75 -10.93 -1.45 -4.36
CA LYS A 75 -12.36 -1.70 -4.10
C LYS A 75 -12.48 -2.22 -2.67
N ASP A 76 -12.48 -1.29 -1.73
CA ASP A 76 -12.31 -1.60 -0.32
C ASP A 76 -13.55 -1.29 0.52
N ASP A 77 -14.72 -1.44 -0.06
CA ASP A 77 -15.98 -1.24 0.63
C ASP A 77 -16.15 -2.18 1.83
N ASP A 78 -15.56 -3.37 1.74
CA ASP A 78 -15.56 -4.36 2.83
C ASP A 78 -14.42 -4.16 3.83
N GLY A 79 -13.61 -3.12 3.65
CA GLY A 79 -12.47 -2.83 4.51
C GLY A 79 -11.18 -3.56 4.12
N THR A 80 -11.21 -4.40 3.08
CA THR A 80 -10.05 -5.19 2.65
C THR A 80 -9.68 -4.89 1.21
N VAL A 81 -8.51 -5.38 0.77
CA VAL A 81 -8.10 -5.28 -0.64
C VAL A 81 -8.32 -6.60 -1.39
N CYS A 82 -9.10 -7.51 -0.82
CA CYS A 82 -9.32 -8.83 -1.39
C CYS A 82 -9.92 -8.78 -2.79
N GLU A 83 -10.93 -7.95 -3.00
CA GLU A 83 -11.58 -7.85 -4.31
C GLU A 83 -10.60 -7.37 -5.38
N THR A 84 -9.78 -6.37 -5.04
CA THR A 84 -8.79 -5.84 -5.96
C THR A 84 -7.70 -6.87 -6.25
N LEU A 85 -7.24 -7.61 -5.25
CA LEU A 85 -6.28 -8.70 -5.45
C LEU A 85 -6.85 -9.78 -6.37
N ALA A 86 -8.12 -10.12 -6.19
CA ALA A 86 -8.79 -11.12 -7.03
C ALA A 86 -8.87 -10.67 -8.49
N GLU A 87 -9.07 -9.38 -8.73
CA GLU A 87 -9.14 -8.82 -10.08
C GLU A 87 -7.77 -8.75 -10.75
N ILE A 88 -6.74 -8.29 -10.04
CA ILE A 88 -5.40 -8.12 -10.58
C ILE A 88 -4.67 -9.45 -10.69
N GLN A 89 -4.83 -10.31 -9.69
CA GLN A 89 -4.12 -11.58 -9.56
C GLN A 89 -2.63 -11.41 -9.81
N PRO A 90 -1.93 -10.59 -8.97
CA PRO A 90 -0.50 -10.42 -9.10
C PRO A 90 0.22 -11.73 -8.78
N ASP A 91 1.47 -11.82 -9.18
CA ASP A 91 2.30 -12.97 -8.80
C ASP A 91 2.64 -12.93 -7.31
N VAL A 92 2.86 -11.73 -6.78
CA VAL A 92 3.27 -11.52 -5.39
C VAL A 92 2.48 -10.39 -4.79
N PHE A 93 2.07 -10.55 -3.54
CA PHE A 93 1.53 -9.48 -2.71
C PHE A 93 2.56 -9.18 -1.61
N ALA A 94 3.24 -8.06 -1.73
CA ALA A 94 4.31 -7.67 -0.82
C ALA A 94 3.78 -6.77 0.30
N ASN A 95 4.07 -7.13 1.53
CA ASN A 95 3.62 -6.40 2.72
C ASN A 95 4.80 -5.77 3.43
N GLY A 96 4.59 -4.58 4.00
CA GLY A 96 5.61 -3.84 4.71
C GLY A 96 6.00 -4.48 6.05
N GLY A 97 7.01 -3.87 6.69
CA GLY A 97 7.70 -4.47 7.82
C GLY A 97 6.91 -4.63 9.11
N ASP A 98 5.80 -3.93 9.29
CA ASP A 98 4.99 -4.03 10.49
C ASP A 98 3.76 -4.92 10.36
N ARG A 99 3.62 -5.60 9.21
CA ARG A 99 2.52 -6.53 8.98
C ARG A 99 2.99 -7.95 9.14
N TYR A 100 2.18 -8.72 9.86
CA TYR A 100 2.44 -10.13 10.12
C TYR A 100 1.27 -10.97 9.63
N SER A 101 1.53 -12.27 9.48
CA SER A 101 0.69 -13.18 8.72
C SER A 101 -0.65 -13.53 9.34
N ASP A 102 -0.87 -13.23 10.62
CA ASP A 102 -2.04 -13.77 11.29
C ASP A 102 -3.30 -12.96 11.02
N ASN A 103 -4.37 -13.66 10.66
CA ASN A 103 -5.74 -13.14 10.64
C ASN A 103 -6.04 -12.02 9.64
N THR A 104 -5.32 -11.94 8.52
CA THR A 104 -5.72 -11.01 7.47
C THR A 104 -6.58 -11.72 6.43
N PRO A 105 -7.72 -11.11 6.01
CA PRO A 105 -8.57 -11.70 4.97
C PRO A 105 -7.82 -11.93 3.66
N GLU A 106 -6.82 -11.10 3.37
CA GLU A 106 -6.00 -11.19 2.16
C GLU A 106 -5.24 -12.50 2.06
N ILE A 107 -4.90 -13.13 3.21
CA ILE A 107 -4.20 -14.44 3.20
C ILE A 107 -5.05 -15.48 2.48
N GLN A 108 -6.34 -15.53 2.79
CA GLN A 108 -7.24 -16.51 2.16
C GLN A 108 -7.40 -16.23 0.67
N THR A 109 -7.52 -14.95 0.30
CA THR A 109 -7.62 -14.56 -1.09
C THR A 109 -6.35 -14.92 -1.87
N CYS A 110 -5.19 -14.67 -1.29
CA CYS A 110 -3.93 -15.03 -1.93
C CYS A 110 -3.78 -16.53 -2.10
N LYS A 111 -4.20 -17.31 -1.13
CA LYS A 111 -4.21 -18.78 -1.26
C LYS A 111 -5.12 -19.24 -2.38
N LYS A 112 -6.29 -18.65 -2.49
CA LYS A 112 -7.28 -19.01 -3.52
C LYS A 112 -6.75 -18.77 -4.93
N TYR A 113 -6.02 -17.68 -5.13
CA TYR A 113 -5.54 -17.28 -6.46
C TYR A 113 -4.06 -17.56 -6.66
N ALA A 114 -3.44 -18.34 -5.79
CA ALA A 114 -2.02 -18.71 -5.88
C ALA A 114 -1.10 -17.47 -5.95
N ILE A 115 -1.41 -16.45 -5.15
CA ILE A 115 -0.61 -15.25 -5.01
C ILE A 115 0.37 -15.48 -3.85
N GLU A 116 1.67 -15.36 -4.13
CA GLU A 116 2.68 -15.45 -3.08
C GLU A 116 2.63 -14.23 -2.18
N MET A 117 2.65 -14.40 -0.87
CA MET A 117 2.71 -13.28 0.08
C MET A 117 4.11 -13.16 0.64
N LEU A 118 4.64 -11.93 0.62
CA LEU A 118 5.91 -11.60 1.25
C LEU A 118 5.66 -10.61 2.39
N TRP A 119 6.46 -10.74 3.44
CA TRP A 119 6.34 -9.92 4.65
C TRP A 119 7.66 -9.21 4.90
N GLY A 120 7.60 -8.05 5.56
CA GLY A 120 8.80 -7.32 5.92
C GLY A 120 9.52 -6.68 4.74
N VAL A 121 8.82 -6.42 3.65
CA VAL A 121 9.42 -5.85 2.44
C VAL A 121 9.80 -4.39 2.71
N GLY A 122 11.07 -4.05 2.44
CA GLY A 122 11.58 -2.71 2.67
C GLY A 122 12.17 -2.50 4.05
N GLY A 123 12.24 -3.56 4.87
CA GLY A 123 12.79 -3.48 6.22
C GLY A 123 11.76 -3.16 7.27
N GLY A 124 12.20 -2.81 8.47
CA GLY A 124 11.32 -2.49 9.57
C GLY A 124 10.56 -1.20 9.37
N LYS A 125 9.49 -1.02 10.15
CA LYS A 125 8.69 0.20 10.14
C LYS A 125 9.53 1.38 10.63
N ILE A 126 9.61 2.43 9.83
CA ILE A 126 10.38 3.63 10.15
C ILE A 126 9.45 4.78 10.54
N GLN A 127 8.37 4.94 9.79
CA GLN A 127 7.37 5.99 9.98
C GLN A 127 5.99 5.39 9.80
N SER A 128 4.97 6.06 10.31
CA SER A 128 3.60 5.79 9.91
C SER A 128 2.94 7.10 9.51
N SER A 129 2.00 7.02 8.58
CA SER A 129 1.26 8.20 8.14
C SER A 129 0.45 8.80 9.30
N SER A 130 -0.10 7.95 10.15
CA SER A 130 -0.86 8.42 11.32
C SER A 130 0.01 9.18 12.29
N ASP A 131 1.25 8.70 12.54
CA ASP A 131 2.17 9.38 13.44
C ASP A 131 2.59 10.73 12.88
N LEU A 132 2.85 10.82 11.58
CA LEU A 132 3.21 12.08 10.94
C LEU A 132 2.10 13.12 11.04
N VAL A 133 0.85 12.70 10.83
CA VAL A 133 -0.30 13.60 10.94
C VAL A 133 -0.53 14.01 12.38
N ALA A 134 -0.39 13.10 13.34
CA ALA A 134 -0.52 13.41 14.77
C ALA A 134 0.51 14.44 15.21
N ASN A 135 1.77 14.30 14.79
CA ASN A 135 2.82 15.25 15.08
C ASN A 135 2.50 16.64 14.50
N MET A 136 1.99 16.69 13.29
CA MET A 136 1.59 17.93 12.65
C MET A 136 0.46 18.63 13.43
N LYS A 137 -0.53 17.87 13.90
CA LYS A 137 -1.63 18.40 14.71
C LYS A 137 -1.13 18.96 16.04
N GLN A 138 -0.21 18.28 16.72
CA GLN A 138 0.39 18.77 17.95
C GLN A 138 1.12 20.09 17.74
N VAL A 139 1.91 20.18 16.69
CA VAL A 139 2.61 21.41 16.33
C VAL A 139 1.60 22.53 16.03
N GLY A 140 0.56 22.23 15.28
CA GLY A 140 -0.50 23.19 14.98
C GLY A 140 -1.20 23.70 16.23
N ILE A 141 -1.50 22.81 17.18
CA ILE A 141 -2.13 23.20 18.44
C ILE A 141 -1.21 24.09 19.27
N LYS A 142 0.08 23.79 19.34
CA LYS A 142 1.06 24.57 20.09
C LYS A 142 1.29 25.94 19.49
N ASN A 143 1.17 26.05 18.20
CA ASN A 143 1.45 27.26 17.44
C ASN A 143 0.18 28.05 17.07
N GLY A 144 -0.96 27.45 17.31
CA GLY A 144 -2.25 28.06 16.96
C GLY A 144 -2.85 28.92 18.05
#